data_14996ad86694d89ab37939c2f25b23a2
#
_entry.id   14996ad86694d89ab37939c2f25b23a2
#
_cell.length_a   1.000
_cell.length_b   1.000
_cell.length_c   1.000
_cell.angle_alpha   90.00
_cell.angle_beta   90.00
_cell.angle_gamma   90.00
#
_symmetry.space_group_name_H-M   'P 1'
#
loop_
_entity.id
_entity.type
_entity.pdbx_description
1 polymer ?
#
loop_
_entity_poly.entity_id
_entity_poly.type
_entity_poly.pdbx_seq_one_letter_code
_entity_poly.pdbx_strand_id
1 'polypeptide(L)'
;MPKPFAVVVLQHHSVRLVGVSINTNLQQAPVDCPKLWNDVFKPRMPELSGKATHLYQGPSYGVSVFTDHEGLAFDYWAAMEAPDITAPPTGMSEVTLPGGLYACCRIPAPGMLREAYDYMYDEWPNTPEGFAVQFDKPCFERYDSRFFQSGTHDVYVPVLPNLA
;
A
#
# COMPACT_ATOMS: atom_id res chain seq x y z
N MET A 1 -13.32 7.24 -24.03
CA MET A 1 -12.75 6.00 -23.48
C MET A 1 -13.18 5.82 -22.04
N PRO A 2 -13.71 4.66 -21.69
CA PRO A 2 -14.01 4.40 -20.29
C PRO A 2 -12.70 4.40 -19.46
N LYS A 3 -12.79 4.92 -18.24
CA LYS A 3 -11.65 4.92 -17.33
C LYS A 3 -11.38 3.48 -16.89
N PRO A 4 -10.12 3.01 -16.92
CA PRO A 4 -9.81 1.64 -16.54
C PRO A 4 -10.03 1.39 -15.02
N PHE A 5 -9.92 2.44 -14.21
CA PHE A 5 -10.10 2.34 -12.76
C PHE A 5 -10.89 3.53 -12.23
N ALA A 6 -11.67 3.29 -11.17
CA ALA A 6 -12.33 4.35 -10.44
C ALA A 6 -11.34 5.00 -9.47
N VAL A 7 -11.21 6.32 -9.50
CA VAL A 7 -10.28 7.07 -8.66
C VAL A 7 -11.03 8.17 -7.92
N VAL A 8 -10.79 8.26 -6.60
CA VAL A 8 -11.33 9.32 -5.74
C VAL A 8 -10.18 9.98 -5.02
N VAL A 9 -10.13 11.31 -5.03
CA VAL A 9 -9.15 12.07 -4.25
C VAL A 9 -9.76 12.35 -2.88
N LEU A 10 -9.01 12.03 -1.82
CA LEU A 10 -9.51 12.18 -0.45
C LEU A 10 -8.39 12.58 0.51
N GLN A 11 -8.79 13.12 1.65
CA GLN A 11 -7.89 13.42 2.76
C GLN A 11 -7.81 12.17 3.64
N HIS A 12 -6.60 11.68 3.88
CA HIS A 12 -6.36 10.52 4.73
C HIS A 12 -5.61 10.94 5.99
N HIS A 13 -5.96 10.36 7.12
CA HIS A 13 -5.25 10.62 8.37
C HIS A 13 -3.94 9.80 8.40
N SER A 14 -3.00 10.19 9.27
CA SER A 14 -1.78 9.42 9.45
C SER A 14 -2.09 8.07 10.12
N VAL A 15 -1.35 7.04 9.72
CA VAL A 15 -1.56 5.67 10.22
C VAL A 15 -0.22 5.08 10.60
N ARG A 16 -0.13 4.55 11.83
CA ARG A 16 1.03 3.80 12.29
C ARG A 16 0.84 2.33 11.98
N LEU A 17 1.80 1.73 11.31
CA LEU A 17 1.77 0.32 10.94
C LEU A 17 2.97 -0.40 11.52
N VAL A 18 2.81 -1.69 11.78
CA VAL A 18 3.88 -2.57 12.23
C VAL A 18 3.96 -3.76 11.27
N GLY A 19 5.15 -4.11 10.88
CA GLY A 19 5.34 -5.22 9.95
C GLY A 19 6.79 -5.47 9.62
N VAL A 20 7.01 -6.05 8.45
CA VAL A 20 8.30 -6.44 7.92
C VAL A 20 8.57 -5.71 6.61
N SER A 21 9.84 -5.48 6.29
CA SER A 21 10.19 -4.78 5.06
C SER A 21 11.40 -5.41 4.38
N ILE A 22 11.52 -5.15 3.08
CA ILE A 22 12.69 -5.50 2.28
C ILE A 22 12.99 -4.35 1.33
N ASN A 23 14.23 -4.22 0.94
CA ASN A 23 14.61 -3.33 -0.15
C ASN A 23 14.52 -4.11 -1.47
N THR A 24 13.83 -3.56 -2.45
CA THR A 24 13.61 -4.18 -3.74
C THR A 24 13.60 -3.12 -4.85
N ASN A 25 13.25 -3.50 -6.06
CA ASN A 25 13.10 -2.60 -7.19
C ASN A 25 11.97 -3.09 -8.10
N LEU A 26 11.62 -2.31 -9.10
CA LEU A 26 10.49 -2.66 -9.98
C LEU A 26 10.67 -3.99 -10.70
N GLN A 27 11.91 -4.38 -11.00
CA GLN A 27 12.19 -5.63 -11.68
C GLN A 27 11.99 -6.84 -10.76
N GLN A 28 12.41 -6.73 -9.49
CA GLN A 28 12.36 -7.83 -8.52
C GLN A 28 11.06 -7.87 -7.71
N ALA A 29 10.32 -6.78 -7.65
CA ALA A 29 9.12 -6.70 -6.83
C ALA A 29 8.09 -7.80 -7.11
N PRO A 30 7.84 -8.23 -8.36
CA PRO A 30 6.89 -9.31 -8.62
C PRO A 30 7.25 -10.64 -7.95
N VAL A 31 8.52 -10.84 -7.60
CA VAL A 31 9.00 -12.01 -6.86
C VAL A 31 9.09 -11.71 -5.38
N ASP A 32 9.72 -10.59 -5.02
CA ASP A 32 10.04 -10.25 -3.64
C ASP A 32 8.81 -9.92 -2.79
N CYS A 33 7.86 -9.19 -3.35
CA CYS A 33 6.71 -8.74 -2.57
C CYS A 33 5.77 -9.90 -2.16
N PRO A 34 5.35 -10.80 -3.08
CA PRO A 34 4.55 -11.94 -2.66
C PRO A 34 5.28 -12.85 -1.67
N LYS A 35 6.59 -12.99 -1.82
CA LYS A 35 7.40 -13.81 -0.91
C LYS A 35 7.43 -13.21 0.48
N LEU A 36 7.59 -11.89 0.60
CA LEU A 36 7.54 -11.21 1.89
C LEU A 36 6.20 -11.44 2.58
N TRP A 37 5.10 -11.31 1.85
CA TRP A 37 3.77 -11.55 2.38
C TRP A 37 3.57 -13.00 2.84
N ASN A 38 3.86 -13.96 1.96
CA ASN A 38 3.49 -15.35 2.19
C ASN A 38 4.42 -16.08 3.13
N ASP A 39 5.73 -15.83 3.02
CA ASP A 39 6.74 -16.59 3.75
C ASP A 39 7.14 -15.93 5.06
N VAL A 40 7.00 -14.61 5.18
CA VAL A 40 7.49 -13.88 6.35
C VAL A 40 6.36 -13.26 7.16
N PHE A 41 5.49 -12.46 6.55
CA PHE A 41 4.53 -11.66 7.31
C PHE A 41 3.28 -12.45 7.72
N LYS A 42 2.62 -13.11 6.79
CA LYS A 42 1.37 -13.83 7.10
C LYS A 42 1.51 -14.82 8.24
N PRO A 43 2.59 -15.61 8.33
CA PRO A 43 2.76 -16.53 9.46
C PRO A 43 2.87 -15.83 10.81
N ARG A 44 3.26 -14.56 10.82
CA ARG A 44 3.49 -13.80 12.04
C ARG A 44 2.39 -12.78 12.37
N MET A 45 1.38 -12.64 11.53
CA MET A 45 0.28 -11.70 11.77
C MET A 45 -0.41 -11.88 13.13
N PRO A 46 -0.60 -13.11 13.64
CA PRO A 46 -1.20 -13.27 14.96
C PRO A 46 -0.46 -12.58 16.11
N GLU A 47 0.86 -12.37 15.97
CA GLU A 47 1.64 -11.66 16.99
C GLU A 47 1.20 -10.20 17.12
N LEU A 48 0.65 -9.61 16.08
CA LEU A 48 0.22 -8.21 16.07
C LEU A 48 -1.21 -8.03 16.55
N SER A 49 -2.07 -8.99 16.33
CA SER A 49 -3.49 -8.90 16.69
C SER A 49 -3.77 -9.31 18.13
N GLY A 50 -2.84 -10.02 18.76
CA GLY A 50 -3.06 -10.58 20.09
C GLY A 50 -4.14 -11.65 20.15
N LYS A 51 -4.63 -12.10 19.00
CA LYS A 51 -5.68 -13.12 18.89
C LYS A 51 -5.17 -14.32 18.12
N ALA A 52 -5.33 -15.48 18.67
CA ALA A 52 -4.89 -16.73 18.04
C ALA A 52 -5.89 -17.24 17.01
N THR A 53 -6.55 -16.37 16.29
CA THR A 53 -7.54 -16.77 15.27
C THR A 53 -6.96 -16.61 13.88
N HIS A 54 -7.38 -17.48 12.99
CA HIS A 54 -6.96 -17.46 11.58
C HIS A 54 -7.88 -16.61 10.72
N LEU A 55 -8.85 -15.96 11.35
CA LEU A 55 -9.83 -15.14 10.67
C LEU A 55 -9.25 -13.75 10.40
N TYR A 56 -9.98 -12.99 9.62
CA TYR A 56 -9.64 -11.62 9.30
C TYR A 56 -9.28 -10.82 10.56
N GLN A 57 -8.08 -10.24 10.56
CA GLN A 57 -7.52 -9.57 11.73
C GLN A 57 -7.41 -8.05 11.55
N GLY A 58 -8.15 -7.51 10.62
CA GLY A 58 -8.13 -6.09 10.30
C GLY A 58 -7.41 -5.81 8.99
N PRO A 59 -7.41 -4.55 8.53
CA PRO A 59 -6.75 -4.19 7.29
C PRO A 59 -5.26 -4.41 7.34
N SER A 60 -4.70 -4.90 6.23
CA SER A 60 -3.26 -5.00 6.02
C SER A 60 -2.85 -4.10 4.87
N TYR A 61 -1.58 -3.74 4.83
CA TYR A 61 -1.05 -2.72 3.94
C TYR A 61 0.23 -3.19 3.28
N GLY A 62 0.35 -2.93 1.98
CA GLY A 62 1.63 -3.01 1.27
C GLY A 62 2.11 -1.59 1.03
N VAL A 63 3.25 -1.23 1.60
CA VAL A 63 3.75 0.15 1.56
C VAL A 63 5.04 0.21 0.77
N SER A 64 5.12 1.15 -0.18
CA SER A 64 6.33 1.40 -0.96
C SER A 64 6.90 2.76 -0.61
N VAL A 65 8.14 2.76 -0.12
CA VAL A 65 8.88 3.97 0.23
C VAL A 65 10.08 4.05 -0.72
N PHE A 66 10.08 5.02 -1.63
CA PHE A 66 11.12 5.14 -2.62
C PHE A 66 12.41 5.63 -1.96
N THR A 67 13.50 4.86 -2.15
CA THR A 67 14.82 5.15 -1.56
C THR A 67 15.80 5.65 -2.59
N ASP A 68 15.50 5.47 -3.89
CA ASP A 68 16.36 5.87 -4.99
C ASP A 68 15.49 6.26 -6.18
N HIS A 69 15.47 7.54 -6.50
CA HIS A 69 14.66 8.07 -7.59
C HIS A 69 15.19 7.69 -8.97
N GLU A 70 16.48 7.39 -9.09
CA GLU A 70 17.09 7.02 -10.36
C GLU A 70 17.01 5.52 -10.64
N GLY A 71 17.30 4.69 -9.62
CA GLY A 71 17.32 3.25 -9.75
C GLY A 71 15.99 2.56 -9.54
N LEU A 72 14.94 3.31 -9.21
CA LEU A 72 13.60 2.79 -8.92
C LEU A 72 13.58 1.79 -7.77
N ALA A 73 14.57 1.91 -6.87
CA ALA A 73 14.63 1.09 -5.66
C ALA A 73 13.68 1.65 -4.61
N PHE A 74 13.09 0.75 -3.85
CA PHE A 74 12.18 1.14 -2.76
C PHE A 74 12.18 0.10 -1.66
N ASP A 75 11.82 0.57 -0.46
CA ASP A 75 11.54 -0.33 0.65
C ASP A 75 10.07 -0.70 0.59
N TYR A 76 9.80 -2.00 0.54
CA TYR A 76 8.44 -2.51 0.50
C TYR A 76 8.11 -3.13 1.86
N TRP A 77 6.96 -2.75 2.40
CA TRP A 77 6.48 -3.21 3.70
C TRP A 77 5.24 -4.06 3.53
N ALA A 78 5.20 -5.18 4.24
CA ALA A 78 3.97 -5.91 4.53
C ALA A 78 3.66 -5.63 5.99
N ALA A 79 2.55 -4.95 6.27
CA ALA A 79 2.29 -4.39 7.59
C ALA A 79 0.79 -4.31 7.90
N MET A 80 0.46 -4.05 9.16
CA MET A 80 -0.92 -3.82 9.58
C MET A 80 -0.96 -2.85 10.75
N GLU A 81 -2.14 -2.28 11.01
CA GLU A 81 -2.35 -1.49 12.21
C GLU A 81 -2.27 -2.40 13.43
N ALA A 82 -1.55 -1.96 14.44
CA ALA A 82 -1.37 -2.72 15.67
C ALA A 82 -1.45 -1.77 16.86
N PRO A 83 -2.64 -1.24 17.16
CA PRO A 83 -2.80 -0.19 18.18
C PRO A 83 -2.43 -0.65 19.58
N ASP A 84 -2.50 -1.95 19.87
CA ASP A 84 -2.19 -2.50 21.18
C ASP A 84 -0.72 -2.87 21.33
N ILE A 85 0.08 -2.72 20.28
CA ILE A 85 1.52 -3.05 20.29
C ILE A 85 2.31 -1.76 20.43
N THR A 86 2.96 -1.57 21.59
CA THR A 86 3.82 -0.40 21.82
C THR A 86 5.20 -0.57 21.23
N ALA A 87 5.75 -1.78 21.31
CA ALA A 87 7.06 -2.12 20.73
C ALA A 87 6.88 -3.24 19.72
N PRO A 88 7.39 -3.10 18.48
CA PRO A 88 7.27 -4.16 17.50
C PRO A 88 7.91 -5.46 17.97
N PRO A 89 7.32 -6.63 17.65
CA PRO A 89 7.96 -7.90 17.90
C PRO A 89 9.34 -8.01 17.25
N THR A 90 10.18 -8.90 17.74
CA THR A 90 11.52 -9.12 17.19
C THR A 90 11.47 -9.39 15.69
N GLY A 91 12.28 -8.68 14.92
CA GLY A 91 12.31 -8.80 13.46
C GLY A 91 11.27 -7.96 12.73
N MET A 92 10.42 -7.26 13.47
CA MET A 92 9.48 -6.31 12.92
C MET A 92 9.87 -4.88 13.25
N SER A 93 9.33 -3.93 12.49
CA SER A 93 9.54 -2.50 12.70
C SER A 93 8.24 -1.76 12.47
N GLU A 94 8.24 -0.46 12.73
CA GLU A 94 7.07 0.36 12.40
C GLU A 94 7.35 1.30 11.25
N VAL A 95 6.28 1.60 10.52
CA VAL A 95 6.27 2.64 9.48
C VAL A 95 5.00 3.46 9.67
N THR A 96 5.12 4.76 9.50
CA THR A 96 3.98 5.67 9.58
C THR A 96 3.62 6.16 8.19
N LEU A 97 2.36 5.97 7.81
CA LEU A 97 1.83 6.59 6.60
C LEU A 97 1.49 8.04 6.95
N PRO A 98 2.07 9.02 6.27
CA PRO A 98 1.77 10.42 6.58
C PRO A 98 0.33 10.75 6.23
N GLY A 99 -0.29 11.59 7.02
CA GLY A 99 -1.59 12.17 6.68
C GLY A 99 -1.44 13.13 5.51
N GLY A 100 -2.51 13.30 4.74
CA GLY A 100 -2.51 14.23 3.61
C GLY A 100 -3.47 13.81 2.52
N LEU A 101 -3.26 14.40 1.35
CA LEU A 101 -4.12 14.20 0.20
C LEU A 101 -3.63 13.00 -0.61
N TYR A 102 -4.55 12.09 -0.91
CA TYR A 102 -4.26 10.88 -1.68
C TYR A 102 -5.30 10.67 -2.76
N ALA A 103 -4.86 10.11 -3.87
CA ALA A 103 -5.76 9.55 -4.87
C ALA A 103 -5.93 8.06 -4.57
N CYS A 104 -7.15 7.65 -4.33
CA CYS A 104 -7.49 6.26 -4.03
C CYS A 104 -8.06 5.60 -5.28
N CYS A 105 -7.36 4.57 -5.75
CA CYS A 105 -7.71 3.82 -6.95
C CYS A 105 -8.26 2.46 -6.52
N ARG A 106 -9.51 2.16 -6.89
CA ARG A 106 -10.12 0.86 -6.57
C ARG A 106 -9.74 -0.19 -7.60
N ILE A 107 -9.22 -1.30 -7.12
CA ILE A 107 -8.87 -2.45 -7.94
C ILE A 107 -9.93 -3.53 -7.72
N PRO A 108 -10.71 -3.89 -8.76
CA PRO A 108 -11.87 -4.77 -8.60
C PRO A 108 -11.52 -6.25 -8.44
N ALA A 109 -10.30 -6.67 -8.81
CA ALA A 109 -9.94 -8.07 -8.83
C ALA A 109 -8.44 -8.26 -8.59
N PRO A 110 -8.00 -9.45 -8.12
CA PRO A 110 -6.56 -9.73 -7.97
C PRO A 110 -5.84 -9.71 -9.32
N GLY A 111 -4.53 -9.47 -9.28
CA GLY A 111 -3.68 -9.54 -10.47
C GLY A 111 -3.64 -8.26 -11.30
N MET A 112 -4.30 -7.20 -10.86
CA MET A 112 -4.36 -5.93 -11.59
C MET A 112 -3.52 -4.82 -10.94
N LEU A 113 -2.73 -5.15 -9.95
CA LEU A 113 -2.02 -4.14 -9.16
C LEU A 113 -1.04 -3.33 -10.00
N ARG A 114 -0.28 -3.99 -10.86
CA ARG A 114 0.68 -3.30 -11.72
C ARG A 114 -0.01 -2.35 -12.69
N GLU A 115 -1.10 -2.80 -13.30
CA GLU A 115 -1.88 -1.96 -14.22
C GLU A 115 -2.43 -0.72 -13.50
N ALA A 116 -2.86 -0.89 -12.25
CA ALA A 116 -3.36 0.22 -11.45
C ALA A 116 -2.24 1.23 -11.16
N TYR A 117 -1.07 0.76 -10.76
CA TYR A 117 0.07 1.65 -10.52
C TYR A 117 0.50 2.37 -11.79
N ASP A 118 0.59 1.65 -12.92
CA ASP A 118 0.94 2.28 -14.21
C ASP A 118 -0.09 3.36 -14.57
N TYR A 119 -1.36 3.08 -14.39
CA TYR A 119 -2.41 4.06 -14.64
C TYR A 119 -2.28 5.28 -13.73
N MET A 120 -2.07 5.07 -12.45
CA MET A 120 -2.01 6.16 -11.46
C MET A 120 -0.80 7.06 -11.63
N TYR A 121 0.32 6.53 -12.11
CA TYR A 121 1.54 7.32 -12.29
C TYR A 121 1.70 7.89 -13.68
N ASP A 122 1.25 7.17 -14.71
CA ASP A 122 1.54 7.54 -16.10
C ASP A 122 0.36 8.18 -16.83
N GLU A 123 -0.86 7.82 -16.48
CA GLU A 123 -2.05 8.26 -17.23
C GLU A 123 -2.95 9.20 -16.43
N TRP A 124 -3.37 8.77 -15.24
CA TRP A 124 -4.35 9.52 -14.45
C TRP A 124 -3.95 10.97 -14.15
N PRO A 125 -2.68 11.29 -13.82
CA PRO A 125 -2.30 12.68 -13.55
C PRO A 125 -2.54 13.63 -14.72
N ASN A 126 -2.59 13.10 -15.93
CA ASN A 126 -2.79 13.88 -17.15
C ASN A 126 -4.24 13.93 -17.59
N THR A 127 -5.17 13.32 -16.84
CA THR A 127 -6.59 13.42 -17.12
C THR A 127 -7.16 14.71 -16.54
N PRO A 128 -8.37 15.15 -16.97
CA PRO A 128 -8.98 16.36 -16.42
C PRO A 128 -9.20 16.31 -14.89
N GLU A 129 -9.40 15.11 -14.33
CA GLU A 129 -9.59 14.93 -12.88
C GLU A 129 -8.28 14.64 -12.15
N GLY A 130 -7.17 14.55 -12.88
CA GLY A 130 -5.88 14.16 -12.33
C GLY A 130 -5.24 15.21 -11.45
N PHE A 131 -4.45 14.75 -10.50
CA PHE A 131 -3.61 15.56 -9.63
C PHE A 131 -2.16 15.17 -9.85
N ALA A 132 -1.23 16.09 -9.60
CA ALA A 132 0.19 15.78 -9.66
C ALA A 132 0.58 14.82 -8.54
N VAL A 133 1.30 13.75 -8.87
CA VAL A 133 1.76 12.77 -7.91
C VAL A 133 2.90 13.34 -7.07
N GLN A 134 2.91 13.03 -5.79
CA GLN A 134 3.95 13.42 -4.86
C GLN A 134 4.89 12.23 -4.63
N PHE A 135 6.12 12.29 -5.20
CA PHE A 135 7.05 11.15 -5.19
C PHE A 135 7.87 11.02 -3.91
N ASP A 136 7.87 12.03 -3.05
CA ASP A 136 8.65 12.03 -1.81
C ASP A 136 7.90 11.43 -0.63
N LYS A 137 6.71 10.93 -0.85
CA LYS A 137 5.90 10.25 0.17
C LYS A 137 5.56 8.82 -0.25
N PRO A 138 5.29 7.91 0.71
CA PRO A 138 4.95 6.54 0.38
C PRO A 138 3.62 6.43 -0.35
N CYS A 139 3.55 5.49 -1.28
CA CYS A 139 2.26 4.99 -1.80
C CYS A 139 1.98 3.64 -1.13
N PHE A 140 0.71 3.23 -1.12
CA PHE A 140 0.38 1.97 -0.44
C PHE A 140 -0.86 1.31 -1.02
N GLU A 141 -0.89 -0.03 -0.90
CA GLU A 141 -2.10 -0.84 -1.09
C GLU A 141 -2.75 -1.07 0.26
N ARG A 142 -4.07 -1.11 0.29
CA ARG A 142 -4.84 -1.44 1.49
C ARG A 142 -5.75 -2.63 1.18
N TYR A 143 -5.59 -3.68 1.96
CA TYR A 143 -6.35 -4.92 1.84
C TYR A 143 -7.25 -5.06 3.06
N ASP A 144 -8.55 -5.20 2.84
CA ASP A 144 -9.52 -5.42 3.90
C ASP A 144 -10.38 -6.65 3.59
N SER A 145 -11.51 -6.82 4.28
CA SER A 145 -12.36 -7.99 4.11
C SER A 145 -12.86 -8.20 2.67
N ARG A 146 -12.97 -7.14 1.88
CA ARG A 146 -13.38 -7.23 0.47
C ARG A 146 -12.42 -8.07 -0.35
N PHE A 147 -11.13 -8.04 0.00
CA PHE A 147 -10.10 -8.82 -0.72
C PHE A 147 -10.37 -10.32 -0.63
N PHE A 148 -10.81 -10.78 0.53
CA PHE A 148 -11.11 -12.20 0.73
C PHE A 148 -12.42 -12.63 0.06
N GLN A 149 -13.33 -11.69 -0.17
CA GLN A 149 -14.62 -11.96 -0.79
C GLN A 149 -14.56 -11.91 -2.32
N SER A 150 -13.92 -10.90 -2.88
CA SER A 150 -13.93 -10.64 -4.32
C SER A 150 -12.57 -10.26 -4.89
N GLY A 151 -11.55 -10.12 -4.05
CA GLY A 151 -10.25 -9.63 -4.48
C GLY A 151 -10.16 -8.12 -4.59
N THR A 152 -11.20 -7.39 -4.20
CA THR A 152 -11.21 -5.93 -4.26
C THR A 152 -10.25 -5.35 -3.22
N HIS A 153 -9.43 -4.43 -3.66
CA HIS A 153 -8.50 -3.69 -2.81
C HIS A 153 -8.25 -2.30 -3.37
N ASP A 154 -7.54 -1.46 -2.63
CA ASP A 154 -7.33 -0.08 -3.02
C ASP A 154 -5.84 0.24 -3.06
N VAL A 155 -5.45 1.12 -4.00
CA VAL A 155 -4.13 1.73 -4.05
C VAL A 155 -4.27 3.20 -3.71
N TYR A 156 -3.42 3.70 -2.81
CA TYR A 156 -3.37 5.09 -2.42
C TYR A 156 -2.06 5.69 -2.90
N VAL A 157 -2.17 6.75 -3.69
CA VAL A 157 -1.00 7.48 -4.22
C VAL A 157 -1.06 8.91 -3.68
N PRO A 158 0.00 9.39 -3.00
CA PRO A 158 -0.01 10.75 -2.48
C PRO A 158 0.03 11.76 -3.63
N VAL A 159 -0.76 12.81 -3.51
CA VAL A 159 -0.88 13.81 -4.55
C VAL A 159 -0.75 15.22 -3.96
N LEU A 160 -0.32 16.15 -4.80
CA LEU A 160 -0.28 17.56 -4.44
C LEU A 160 -1.66 18.18 -4.57
N PRO A 161 -2.00 19.19 -3.75
CA PRO A 161 -3.25 19.91 -3.93
C PRO A 161 -3.34 20.52 -5.33
N ASN A 162 -4.52 20.47 -5.91
CA ASN A 162 -4.75 21.11 -7.20
C ASN A 162 -5.05 22.60 -6.94
N LEU A 163 -4.07 23.44 -7.23
CA LEU A 163 -4.18 24.89 -7.02
C LEU A 163 -4.66 25.58 -8.29
N ALA A 164 -5.81 25.16 -8.77
CA ALA A 164 -6.41 25.81 -9.94
C ALA A 164 -6.98 27.18 -9.59
#